data_9cd529918b4ffb2168761f9b5a98b292
#
_entry.id   9cd529918b4ffb2168761f9b5a98b292
#
_cell.length_a   1.000
_cell.length_b   1.000
_cell.length_c   1.000
_cell.angle_alpha   90.00
_cell.angle_beta   90.00
_cell.angle_gamma   90.00
#
_symmetry.space_group_name_H-M   'P 1'
#
loop_
_entity.id
_entity.type
_entity.pdbx_description
1 polymer ?
#
loop_
_entity_poly.entity_id
_entity_poly.type
_entity_poly.pdbx_seq_one_letter_code
_entity_poly.pdbx_strand_id
1 'polypeptide(L)'
;MPLDRPEGGALAAVDQIITEVREITDGRSLHRRLAEPLVKDELGRLAATLNQMMTRLERSFAALRRFTADASHELKTPLTVLRAGVERAITTPNLPQDTLATLEETLQEIKRMTELVDALLTLARADEGIAPLHRESVDLRGIVEEVRETGELLAEESGVRVEVATPPEPMVVSVDATRIRQLILNLLTNAVKYTPPGGTVRMQLGAADGRVTLSVADTGIGIAPGDLPHIFDRFWRADSARTRTGERSGAGLGLAICKWIAEAHGGRIDVVSRPGRGTTFTVTLPREPPATKS
;
A
#
# COMPACT_ATOMS: atom_id res chain seq x y z
N MET A 1 5.45 -4.95 -66.14
CA MET A 1 4.45 -4.49 -65.14
C MET A 1 4.73 -5.27 -63.84
N PRO A 2 5.43 -4.75 -62.85
CA PRO A 2 5.65 -5.39 -61.60
C PRO A 2 4.46 -5.12 -60.67
N LEU A 3 3.91 -6.20 -60.12
CA LEU A 3 2.91 -6.17 -59.05
C LEU A 3 3.58 -5.71 -57.75
N ASP A 4 3.38 -4.50 -57.37
CA ASP A 4 3.74 -3.95 -56.05
C ASP A 4 2.87 -4.67 -55.01
N ARG A 5 3.50 -5.50 -54.17
CA ARG A 5 2.87 -6.16 -53.04
C ARG A 5 2.88 -5.21 -51.81
N PRO A 6 1.75 -5.03 -51.15
CA PRO A 6 1.67 -4.22 -49.95
C PRO A 6 2.13 -5.02 -48.71
N GLU A 7 3.29 -5.68 -48.76
CA GLU A 7 3.80 -6.44 -47.61
C GLU A 7 4.32 -5.57 -46.46
N GLY A 8 4.66 -4.31 -46.73
CA GLY A 8 5.15 -3.38 -45.73
C GLY A 8 4.08 -2.83 -44.77
N GLY A 9 2.82 -2.76 -45.21
CA GLY A 9 1.73 -2.20 -44.43
C GLY A 9 1.22 -3.14 -43.31
N ALA A 10 1.19 -4.44 -43.59
CA ALA A 10 0.70 -5.42 -42.61
C ALA A 10 1.70 -5.64 -41.44
N LEU A 11 3.01 -5.68 -41.75
CA LEU A 11 4.05 -5.79 -40.72
C LEU A 11 4.09 -4.53 -39.82
N ALA A 12 3.96 -3.34 -40.38
CA ALA A 12 3.92 -2.10 -39.62
C ALA A 12 2.68 -2.03 -38.69
N ALA A 13 1.52 -2.51 -39.16
CA ALA A 13 0.32 -2.58 -38.34
C ALA A 13 0.43 -3.60 -37.17
N VAL A 14 1.09 -4.75 -37.40
CA VAL A 14 1.38 -5.73 -36.33
C VAL A 14 2.34 -5.15 -35.31
N ASP A 15 3.42 -4.49 -35.71
CA ASP A 15 4.38 -3.87 -34.81
C ASP A 15 3.72 -2.74 -33.98
N GLN A 16 2.81 -1.99 -34.59
CA GLN A 16 2.03 -0.98 -33.87
C GLN A 16 1.13 -1.62 -32.80
N ILE A 17 0.38 -2.66 -33.12
CA ILE A 17 -0.46 -3.40 -32.15
C ILE A 17 0.40 -3.98 -31.01
N ILE A 18 1.55 -4.58 -31.32
CA ILE A 18 2.47 -5.10 -30.31
C ILE A 18 2.96 -3.99 -29.39
N THR A 19 3.32 -2.83 -29.94
CA THR A 19 3.78 -1.66 -29.18
C THR A 19 2.66 -1.14 -28.29
N GLU A 20 1.45 -0.95 -28.81
CA GLU A 20 0.29 -0.50 -28.06
C GLU A 20 -0.10 -1.50 -26.95
N VAL A 21 -0.06 -2.80 -27.21
CA VAL A 21 -0.30 -3.85 -26.19
C VAL A 21 0.75 -3.81 -25.09
N ARG A 22 2.04 -3.62 -25.42
CA ARG A 22 3.11 -3.47 -24.42
C ARG A 22 2.92 -2.22 -23.58
N GLU A 23 2.59 -1.07 -24.19
CA GLU A 23 2.30 0.15 -23.46
C GLU A 23 1.09 0.02 -22.52
N ILE A 24 0.09 -0.78 -22.88
CA ILE A 24 -1.08 -1.08 -22.04
C ILE A 24 -0.67 -2.00 -20.89
N THR A 25 0.24 -2.96 -21.13
CA THR A 25 0.71 -3.91 -20.12
C THR A 25 1.64 -3.25 -19.09
N ASP A 26 2.51 -2.34 -19.55
CA ASP A 26 3.48 -1.63 -18.71
C ASP A 26 2.87 -0.37 -18.07
N GLY A 27 1.88 0.23 -18.69
CA GLY A 27 1.18 1.42 -18.23
C GLY A 27 -0.15 1.06 -17.57
N ARG A 28 -0.31 1.36 -16.31
CA ARG A 28 -1.43 1.18 -15.37
C ARG A 28 -2.84 1.57 -15.89
N SER A 29 -3.12 1.50 -17.19
CA SER A 29 -4.36 1.97 -17.79
C SER A 29 -4.93 0.95 -18.79
N LEU A 30 -5.81 0.09 -18.30
CA LEU A 30 -6.66 -0.78 -19.13
C LEU A 30 -7.66 0.02 -19.99
N HIS A 31 -7.75 1.34 -19.81
CA HIS A 31 -8.68 2.21 -20.56
C HIS A 31 -8.19 2.58 -21.96
N ARG A 32 -6.94 2.32 -22.30
CA ARG A 32 -6.44 2.48 -23.66
C ARG A 32 -7.03 1.41 -24.56
N ARG A 33 -7.33 1.77 -25.79
CA ARG A 33 -7.81 0.88 -26.85
C ARG A 33 -6.79 0.83 -27.96
N LEU A 34 -6.69 -0.35 -28.56
CA LEU A 34 -5.94 -0.50 -29.80
C LEU A 34 -6.65 0.28 -30.89
N ALA A 35 -5.88 1.04 -31.68
CA ALA A 35 -6.43 1.73 -32.84
C ALA A 35 -7.02 0.70 -33.82
N GLU A 36 -8.27 0.91 -34.23
CA GLU A 36 -8.86 0.07 -35.27
C GLU A 36 -8.23 0.45 -36.62
N PRO A 37 -7.55 -0.51 -37.30
CA PRO A 37 -7.05 -0.25 -38.65
C PRO A 37 -8.18 0.15 -39.56
N LEU A 38 -7.93 1.13 -40.45
CA LEU A 38 -8.89 1.62 -41.45
C LEU A 38 -9.34 0.55 -42.46
N VAL A 39 -8.62 -0.58 -42.53
CA VAL A 39 -8.89 -1.71 -43.42
C VAL A 39 -9.55 -2.85 -42.63
N LYS A 40 -10.71 -3.30 -43.11
CA LYS A 40 -11.44 -4.45 -42.52
C LYS A 40 -10.80 -5.77 -42.98
N ASP A 41 -9.56 -5.98 -42.57
CA ASP A 41 -8.81 -7.21 -42.79
C ASP A 41 -8.73 -8.06 -41.50
N GLU A 42 -7.93 -9.14 -41.51
CA GLU A 42 -7.73 -10.05 -40.39
C GLU A 42 -7.16 -9.30 -39.17
N LEU A 43 -6.33 -8.29 -39.36
CA LEU A 43 -5.74 -7.48 -38.30
C LEU A 43 -6.79 -6.58 -37.61
N GLY A 44 -7.71 -5.98 -38.39
CA GLY A 44 -8.83 -5.23 -37.84
C GLY A 44 -9.76 -6.10 -36.99
N ARG A 45 -10.01 -7.35 -37.40
CA ARG A 45 -10.77 -8.33 -36.60
C ARG A 45 -10.06 -8.72 -35.32
N LEU A 46 -8.74 -8.89 -35.37
CA LEU A 46 -7.91 -9.19 -34.19
C LEU A 46 -7.94 -8.00 -33.21
N ALA A 47 -7.73 -6.76 -33.66
CA ALA A 47 -7.79 -5.57 -32.84
C ALA A 47 -9.17 -5.40 -32.17
N ALA A 48 -10.25 -5.61 -32.92
CA ALA A 48 -11.61 -5.57 -32.38
C ALA A 48 -11.85 -6.64 -31.31
N THR A 49 -11.37 -7.86 -31.54
CA THR A 49 -11.49 -8.98 -30.59
C THR A 49 -10.69 -8.68 -29.29
N LEU A 50 -9.47 -8.16 -29.41
CA LEU A 50 -8.65 -7.73 -28.28
C LEU A 50 -9.32 -6.61 -27.50
N ASN A 51 -9.84 -5.58 -28.18
CA ASN A 51 -10.59 -4.50 -27.55
C ASN A 51 -11.83 -5.00 -26.81
N GLN A 52 -12.54 -5.98 -27.37
CA GLN A 52 -13.69 -6.61 -26.71
C GLN A 52 -13.26 -7.39 -25.46
N MET A 53 -12.15 -8.11 -25.53
CA MET A 53 -11.59 -8.83 -24.39
C MET A 53 -11.15 -7.84 -23.28
N MET A 54 -10.48 -6.76 -23.64
CA MET A 54 -10.10 -5.69 -22.70
C MET A 54 -11.32 -5.07 -22.04
N THR A 55 -12.37 -4.76 -22.80
CA THR A 55 -13.64 -4.25 -22.24
C THR A 55 -14.26 -5.24 -21.25
N ARG A 56 -14.22 -6.53 -21.55
CA ARG A 56 -14.73 -7.56 -20.63
C ARG A 56 -13.91 -7.66 -19.36
N LEU A 57 -12.59 -7.60 -19.47
CA LEU A 57 -11.67 -7.56 -18.32
C LEU A 57 -11.93 -6.32 -17.44
N GLU A 58 -12.02 -5.13 -18.03
CA GLU A 58 -12.35 -3.91 -17.29
C GLU A 58 -13.67 -4.04 -16.52
N ARG A 59 -14.73 -4.52 -17.18
CA ARG A 59 -16.03 -4.72 -16.52
C ARG A 59 -15.94 -5.73 -15.37
N SER A 60 -15.16 -6.80 -15.53
CA SER A 60 -14.97 -7.80 -14.47
C SER A 60 -14.19 -7.21 -13.29
N PHE A 61 -13.13 -6.47 -13.55
CA PHE A 61 -12.40 -5.76 -12.51
C PHE A 61 -13.25 -4.69 -11.80
N ALA A 62 -14.01 -3.90 -12.56
CA ALA A 62 -14.92 -2.90 -11.99
C ALA A 62 -16.03 -3.54 -11.13
N ALA A 63 -16.54 -4.71 -11.52
CA ALA A 63 -17.52 -5.46 -10.72
C ALA A 63 -16.90 -6.00 -9.42
N LEU A 64 -15.70 -6.60 -9.51
CA LEU A 64 -14.97 -7.11 -8.35
C LEU A 64 -14.65 -5.99 -7.35
N ARG A 65 -14.22 -4.81 -7.85
CA ARG A 65 -13.93 -3.64 -7.03
C ARG A 65 -15.16 -3.13 -6.30
N ARG A 66 -16.29 -2.95 -7.00
CA ARG A 66 -17.57 -2.56 -6.39
C ARG A 66 -17.99 -3.55 -5.30
N PHE A 67 -17.93 -4.84 -5.60
CA PHE A 67 -18.24 -5.88 -4.62
C PHE A 67 -17.35 -5.75 -3.37
N THR A 68 -16.04 -5.55 -3.54
CA THR A 68 -15.12 -5.39 -2.41
C THR A 68 -15.42 -4.12 -1.60
N ALA A 69 -15.76 -3.01 -2.27
CA ALA A 69 -16.12 -1.75 -1.62
C ALA A 69 -17.44 -1.88 -0.84
N ASP A 70 -18.48 -2.44 -1.46
CA ASP A 70 -19.79 -2.64 -0.86
C ASP A 70 -19.70 -3.61 0.33
N ALA A 71 -19.03 -4.75 0.16
CA ALA A 71 -18.81 -5.72 1.23
C ALA A 71 -18.07 -5.11 2.43
N SER A 72 -17.10 -4.24 2.18
CA SER A 72 -16.36 -3.59 3.25
C SER A 72 -17.22 -2.56 4.01
N HIS A 73 -18.09 -1.81 3.34
CA HIS A 73 -19.04 -0.91 3.99
C HIS A 73 -20.06 -1.69 4.83
N GLU A 74 -20.60 -2.79 4.28
CA GLU A 74 -21.55 -3.66 4.96
C GLU A 74 -20.93 -4.39 6.18
N LEU A 75 -19.62 -4.64 6.16
CA LEU A 75 -18.90 -5.24 7.30
C LEU A 75 -18.53 -4.23 8.38
N LYS A 76 -18.26 -2.97 8.03
CA LYS A 76 -17.85 -1.93 8.99
C LYS A 76 -18.95 -1.61 10.01
N THR A 77 -20.20 -1.56 9.56
CA THR A 77 -21.36 -1.24 10.40
C THR A 77 -21.53 -2.25 11.53
N PRO A 78 -21.64 -3.59 11.28
CA PRO A 78 -21.78 -4.57 12.35
C PRO A 78 -20.55 -4.62 13.27
N LEU A 79 -19.34 -4.46 12.75
CA LEU A 79 -18.13 -4.40 13.57
C LEU A 79 -18.16 -3.22 14.55
N THR A 80 -18.66 -2.05 14.12
CA THR A 80 -18.81 -0.89 14.99
C THR A 80 -19.82 -1.16 16.11
N VAL A 81 -20.94 -1.84 15.82
CA VAL A 81 -21.95 -2.22 16.81
C VAL A 81 -21.40 -3.24 17.80
N LEU A 82 -20.69 -4.27 17.32
CA LEU A 82 -20.04 -5.27 18.15
C LEU A 82 -19.02 -4.63 19.09
N ARG A 83 -18.16 -3.76 18.55
CA ARG A 83 -17.17 -3.01 19.33
C ARG A 83 -17.84 -2.24 20.47
N ALA A 84 -18.86 -1.43 20.17
CA ALA A 84 -19.57 -0.66 21.18
C ALA A 84 -20.27 -1.54 22.23
N GLY A 85 -20.70 -2.75 21.84
CA GLY A 85 -21.26 -3.74 22.76
C GLY A 85 -20.24 -4.29 23.74
N VAL A 86 -19.08 -4.69 23.22
CA VAL A 86 -17.95 -5.20 24.04
C VAL A 86 -17.38 -4.10 24.94
N GLU A 87 -17.16 -2.88 24.43
CA GLU A 87 -16.70 -1.74 25.23
C GLU A 87 -17.63 -1.45 26.41
N ARG A 88 -18.95 -1.52 26.20
CA ARG A 88 -19.93 -1.40 27.30
C ARG A 88 -19.87 -2.55 28.27
N ALA A 89 -19.68 -3.79 27.81
CA ALA A 89 -19.59 -4.94 28.67
C ALA A 89 -18.37 -4.86 29.61
N ILE A 90 -17.21 -4.39 29.09
CA ILE A 90 -15.97 -4.18 29.88
C ILE A 90 -16.17 -3.17 31.00
N THR A 91 -17.04 -2.16 30.81
CA THR A 91 -17.31 -1.15 31.87
C THR A 91 -18.30 -1.62 32.95
N THR A 92 -18.81 -2.85 32.88
CA THR A 92 -19.71 -3.40 33.89
C THR A 92 -18.96 -3.61 35.21
N PRO A 93 -19.46 -3.10 36.36
CA PRO A 93 -18.80 -3.29 37.64
C PRO A 93 -18.76 -4.77 38.07
N ASN A 94 -17.65 -5.16 38.74
CA ASN A 94 -17.45 -6.49 39.32
C ASN A 94 -17.45 -7.66 38.32
N LEU A 95 -16.92 -7.45 37.11
CA LEU A 95 -16.69 -8.55 36.17
C LEU A 95 -15.65 -9.53 36.73
N PRO A 96 -15.87 -10.86 36.61
CA PRO A 96 -14.82 -11.84 36.87
C PRO A 96 -13.62 -11.59 35.96
N GLN A 97 -12.40 -11.79 36.47
CA GLN A 97 -11.16 -11.49 35.75
C GLN A 97 -11.05 -12.28 34.42
N ASP A 98 -11.48 -13.55 34.40
CA ASP A 98 -11.51 -14.37 33.19
C ASP A 98 -12.45 -13.80 32.12
N THR A 99 -13.61 -13.26 32.56
CA THR A 99 -14.57 -12.63 31.67
C THR A 99 -14.01 -11.33 31.10
N LEU A 100 -13.34 -10.51 31.90
CA LEU A 100 -12.67 -9.29 31.45
C LEU A 100 -11.59 -9.60 30.42
N ALA A 101 -10.72 -10.58 30.67
CA ALA A 101 -9.70 -11.01 29.72
C ALA A 101 -10.32 -11.45 28.36
N THR A 102 -11.39 -12.24 28.39
CA THR A 102 -12.08 -12.69 27.18
C THR A 102 -12.70 -11.51 26.40
N LEU A 103 -13.26 -10.53 27.10
CA LEU A 103 -13.81 -9.32 26.46
C LEU A 103 -12.71 -8.44 25.85
N GLU A 104 -11.57 -8.31 26.52
CA GLU A 104 -10.40 -7.59 25.98
C GLU A 104 -9.83 -8.26 24.73
N GLU A 105 -9.69 -9.59 24.73
CA GLU A 105 -9.30 -10.36 23.55
C GLU A 105 -10.29 -10.16 22.39
N THR A 106 -11.59 -10.23 22.69
CA THR A 106 -12.66 -10.01 21.70
C THR A 106 -12.58 -8.60 21.12
N LEU A 107 -12.34 -7.59 21.94
CA LEU A 107 -12.18 -6.21 21.51
C LEU A 107 -10.96 -6.03 20.59
N GLN A 108 -9.87 -6.71 20.89
CA GLN A 108 -8.67 -6.70 20.03
C GLN A 108 -8.96 -7.33 18.66
N GLU A 109 -9.70 -8.44 18.62
CA GLU A 109 -10.03 -9.09 17.34
C GLU A 109 -11.00 -8.24 16.50
N ILE A 110 -11.97 -7.56 17.13
CA ILE A 110 -12.86 -6.62 16.43
C ILE A 110 -12.06 -5.45 15.84
N LYS A 111 -11.09 -4.88 16.58
CA LYS A 111 -10.20 -3.84 16.08
C LYS A 111 -9.42 -4.32 14.86
N ARG A 112 -8.84 -5.51 14.94
CA ARG A 112 -8.09 -6.14 13.85
C ARG A 112 -8.94 -6.35 12.61
N MET A 113 -10.19 -6.84 12.75
CA MET A 113 -11.12 -6.99 11.64
C MET A 113 -11.46 -5.64 11.00
N THR A 114 -11.66 -4.61 11.81
CA THR A 114 -11.93 -3.24 11.32
C THR A 114 -10.75 -2.70 10.51
N GLU A 115 -9.53 -2.85 10.99
CA GLU A 115 -8.32 -2.45 10.28
C GLU A 115 -8.16 -3.19 8.94
N LEU A 116 -8.46 -4.49 8.91
CA LEU A 116 -8.44 -5.29 7.69
C LEU A 116 -9.45 -4.81 6.65
N VAL A 117 -10.69 -4.54 7.09
CA VAL A 117 -11.75 -4.01 6.23
C VAL A 117 -11.38 -2.63 5.69
N ASP A 118 -10.87 -1.72 6.52
CA ASP A 118 -10.43 -0.38 6.10
C ASP A 118 -9.23 -0.45 5.13
N ALA A 119 -8.31 -1.39 5.33
CA ALA A 119 -7.18 -1.65 4.44
C ALA A 119 -7.65 -2.13 3.05
N LEU A 120 -8.60 -3.08 3.01
CA LEU A 120 -9.19 -3.58 1.77
C LEU A 120 -9.91 -2.49 0.99
N LEU A 121 -10.72 -1.66 1.67
CA LEU A 121 -11.39 -0.50 1.08
C LEU A 121 -10.41 0.50 0.47
N THR A 122 -9.34 0.79 1.22
CA THR A 122 -8.30 1.72 0.76
C THR A 122 -7.65 1.22 -0.53
N LEU A 123 -7.28 -0.06 -0.57
CA LEU A 123 -6.66 -0.66 -1.74
C LEU A 123 -7.64 -0.82 -2.93
N ALA A 124 -8.91 -1.13 -2.67
CA ALA A 124 -9.92 -1.20 -3.72
C ALA A 124 -10.13 0.16 -4.41
N ARG A 125 -10.26 1.25 -3.62
CA ARG A 125 -10.36 2.62 -4.14
C ARG A 125 -9.08 3.09 -4.83
N ALA A 126 -7.93 2.64 -4.35
CA ALA A 126 -6.63 2.91 -4.94
C ALA A 126 -6.52 2.38 -6.38
N ASP A 127 -6.98 1.14 -6.60
CA ASP A 127 -6.99 0.51 -7.93
C ASP A 127 -7.89 1.22 -8.94
N GLU A 128 -8.93 1.88 -8.44
CA GLU A 128 -9.85 2.66 -9.26
C GLU A 128 -9.28 4.03 -9.67
N GLY A 129 -8.16 4.45 -9.08
CA GLY A 129 -7.65 5.82 -9.24
C GLY A 129 -8.58 6.88 -8.65
N ILE A 130 -9.59 6.47 -7.86
CA ILE A 130 -10.67 7.32 -7.33
C ILE A 130 -10.41 7.69 -5.85
N ALA A 131 -9.34 7.18 -5.23
CA ALA A 131 -9.01 7.57 -3.87
C ALA A 131 -8.58 9.05 -3.85
N PRO A 132 -9.49 10.00 -3.51
CA PRO A 132 -9.13 11.40 -3.49
C PRO A 132 -8.08 11.62 -2.40
N LEU A 133 -6.96 12.24 -2.77
CA LEU A 133 -5.98 12.71 -1.82
C LEU A 133 -6.32 14.17 -1.45
N HIS A 134 -6.50 14.42 -0.17
CA HIS A 134 -6.63 15.79 0.36
C HIS A 134 -5.23 16.35 0.60
N ARG A 135 -4.60 16.83 -0.49
CA ARG A 135 -3.25 17.36 -0.43
C ARG A 135 -3.26 18.75 0.16
N GLU A 136 -2.41 18.97 1.13
CA GLU A 136 -2.14 20.25 1.77
C GLU A 136 -0.63 20.43 1.98
N SER A 137 -0.21 21.65 2.22
CA SER A 137 1.20 21.96 2.51
C SER A 137 1.50 21.58 3.96
N VAL A 138 2.28 20.51 4.17
CA VAL A 138 2.55 19.89 5.48
C VAL A 138 4.04 19.86 5.77
N ASP A 139 4.42 20.26 6.97
CA ASP A 139 5.77 20.00 7.49
C ASP A 139 5.82 18.58 8.06
N LEU A 140 6.52 17.69 7.36
CA LEU A 140 6.61 16.27 7.73
C LEU A 140 7.25 16.03 9.10
N ARG A 141 8.02 17.00 9.64
CA ARG A 141 8.61 16.87 10.99
C ARG A 141 7.52 16.70 12.04
N GLY A 142 6.41 17.44 11.92
CA GLY A 142 5.27 17.32 12.84
C GLY A 142 4.65 15.93 12.81
N ILE A 143 4.42 15.36 11.62
CA ILE A 143 3.86 14.00 11.50
C ILE A 143 4.84 12.95 12.05
N VAL A 144 6.14 13.09 11.77
CA VAL A 144 7.17 12.16 12.29
C VAL A 144 7.19 12.20 13.82
N GLU A 145 7.05 13.37 14.43
CA GLU A 145 7.03 13.52 15.87
C GLU A 145 5.78 12.92 16.52
N GLU A 146 4.59 13.15 15.93
CA GLU A 146 3.34 12.51 16.39
C GLU A 146 3.44 10.97 16.34
N VAL A 147 4.01 10.43 15.25
CA VAL A 147 4.18 8.97 15.10
C VAL A 147 5.26 8.43 16.03
N ARG A 148 6.31 9.23 16.34
CA ARG A 148 7.33 8.87 17.32
C ARG A 148 6.71 8.56 18.68
N GLU A 149 5.85 9.46 19.19
CA GLU A 149 5.19 9.27 20.50
C GLU A 149 4.41 7.94 20.54
N THR A 150 3.65 7.64 19.48
CA THR A 150 2.93 6.36 19.37
C THR A 150 3.89 5.17 19.30
N GLY A 151 4.99 5.31 18.55
CA GLY A 151 5.99 4.27 18.37
C GLY A 151 6.78 3.94 19.65
N GLU A 152 7.07 4.95 20.47
CA GLU A 152 7.74 4.76 21.77
C GLU A 152 6.91 3.93 22.73
N LEU A 153 5.58 4.18 22.78
CA LEU A 153 4.66 3.36 23.59
C LEU A 153 4.66 1.89 23.17
N LEU A 154 4.60 1.62 21.87
CA LEU A 154 4.64 0.25 21.34
C LEU A 154 6.00 -0.41 21.52
N ALA A 155 7.07 0.36 21.46
CA ALA A 155 8.44 -0.11 21.60
C ALA A 155 8.77 -0.45 23.06
N GLU A 156 8.24 0.30 24.02
CA GLU A 156 8.41 0.06 25.46
C GLU A 156 7.89 -1.33 25.83
N GLU A 157 6.68 -1.69 25.37
CA GLU A 157 6.10 -3.02 25.59
C GLU A 157 6.94 -4.15 24.97
N SER A 158 7.64 -3.85 23.86
CA SER A 158 8.43 -4.83 23.09
C SER A 158 9.90 -4.86 23.50
N GLY A 159 10.36 -3.99 24.39
CA GLY A 159 11.77 -3.86 24.76
C GLY A 159 12.66 -3.37 23.62
N VAL A 160 12.12 -2.60 22.68
CA VAL A 160 12.82 -2.03 21.51
C VAL A 160 13.07 -0.55 21.75
N ARG A 161 14.18 -0.02 21.25
CA ARG A 161 14.49 1.41 21.29
C ARG A 161 14.07 2.10 19.99
N VAL A 162 13.36 3.22 20.08
CA VAL A 162 13.04 4.09 18.93
C VAL A 162 13.93 5.33 18.94
N GLU A 163 14.57 5.61 17.83
CA GLU A 163 15.39 6.81 17.61
C GLU A 163 14.84 7.58 16.43
N VAL A 164 14.77 8.91 16.56
CA VAL A 164 14.27 9.79 15.48
C VAL A 164 15.30 10.87 15.18
N ALA A 165 15.60 11.06 13.91
CA ALA A 165 16.46 12.13 13.41
C ALA A 165 15.71 12.94 12.36
N THR A 166 15.45 14.20 12.68
CA THR A 166 14.84 15.17 11.76
C THR A 166 15.78 16.36 11.57
N PRO A 167 15.85 16.93 10.35
CA PRO A 167 16.63 18.15 10.12
C PRO A 167 16.00 19.34 10.84
N PRO A 168 16.80 20.38 11.18
CA PRO A 168 16.28 21.58 11.83
C PRO A 168 15.37 22.41 10.92
N GLU A 169 15.62 22.39 9.59
CA GLU A 169 14.83 23.13 8.61
C GLU A 169 13.49 22.45 8.34
N PRO A 170 12.42 23.25 8.06
CA PRO A 170 11.11 22.73 7.71
C PRO A 170 11.13 21.84 6.46
N MET A 171 10.50 20.65 6.57
CA MET A 171 10.33 19.68 5.49
C MET A 171 8.92 19.75 4.91
N VAL A 172 8.62 20.88 4.24
CA VAL A 172 7.30 21.15 3.69
C VAL A 172 7.10 20.45 2.36
N VAL A 173 6.03 19.67 2.25
CA VAL A 173 5.62 18.94 1.05
C VAL A 173 4.10 19.02 0.86
N SER A 174 3.63 18.87 -0.39
CA SER A 174 2.19 18.84 -0.71
C SER A 174 1.68 17.39 -0.64
N VAL A 175 1.07 17.02 0.50
CA VAL A 175 0.64 15.64 0.79
C VAL A 175 -0.68 15.59 1.55
N ASP A 176 -1.31 14.42 1.55
CA ASP A 176 -2.40 14.09 2.46
C ASP A 176 -1.81 13.63 3.80
N ALA A 177 -1.91 14.50 4.82
CA ALA A 177 -1.32 14.27 6.14
C ALA A 177 -1.80 12.97 6.79
N THR A 178 -3.08 12.63 6.64
CA THR A 178 -3.66 11.40 7.19
C THR A 178 -3.05 10.16 6.56
N ARG A 179 -2.86 10.18 5.24
CA ARG A 179 -2.25 9.05 4.51
C ARG A 179 -0.76 8.90 4.81
N ILE A 180 -0.04 10.00 4.89
CA ILE A 180 1.38 9.97 5.26
C ILE A 180 1.56 9.47 6.70
N ARG A 181 0.74 9.91 7.65
CA ARG A 181 0.73 9.39 9.02
C ARG A 181 0.49 7.88 9.03
N GLN A 182 -0.49 7.39 8.27
CA GLN A 182 -0.79 5.96 8.11
C GLN A 182 0.42 5.18 7.56
N LEU A 183 1.11 5.72 6.54
CA LEU A 183 2.31 5.10 5.96
C LEU A 183 3.41 4.98 7.01
N ILE A 184 3.74 6.07 7.72
CA ILE A 184 4.81 6.08 8.70
C ILE A 184 4.50 5.12 9.85
N LEU A 185 3.27 5.14 10.35
CA LEU A 185 2.83 4.25 11.43
C LEU A 185 2.92 2.77 11.01
N ASN A 186 2.51 2.43 9.79
CA ASN A 186 2.63 1.06 9.27
C ASN A 186 4.09 0.59 9.18
N LEU A 187 5.01 1.45 8.74
CA LEU A 187 6.43 1.12 8.68
C LEU A 187 7.02 0.97 10.09
N LEU A 188 6.68 1.88 10.99
CA LEU A 188 7.19 1.87 12.37
C LEU A 188 6.68 0.66 13.15
N THR A 189 5.38 0.36 13.07
CA THR A 189 4.80 -0.82 13.75
C THR A 189 5.38 -2.12 13.22
N ASN A 190 5.63 -2.23 11.91
CA ASN A 190 6.34 -3.38 11.35
C ASN A 190 7.78 -3.47 11.88
N ALA A 191 8.52 -2.37 11.91
CA ALA A 191 9.89 -2.34 12.41
C ALA A 191 9.97 -2.78 13.88
N VAL A 192 9.11 -2.24 14.75
CA VAL A 192 9.04 -2.66 16.17
C VAL A 192 8.68 -4.14 16.30
N LYS A 193 7.67 -4.60 15.55
CA LYS A 193 7.18 -5.98 15.61
C LYS A 193 8.24 -7.03 15.23
N TYR A 194 9.07 -6.73 14.24
CA TYR A 194 10.08 -7.67 13.73
C TYR A 194 11.47 -7.46 14.33
N THR A 195 11.62 -6.54 15.27
CA THR A 195 12.85 -6.31 16.02
C THR A 195 12.79 -7.05 17.36
N PRO A 196 13.76 -7.91 17.67
CA PRO A 196 13.83 -8.56 18.98
C PRO A 196 14.05 -7.56 20.11
N PRO A 197 13.69 -7.91 21.37
CA PRO A 197 14.01 -7.09 22.53
C PRO A 197 15.50 -6.72 22.60
N GLY A 198 15.78 -5.47 22.96
CA GLY A 198 17.13 -4.89 22.97
C GLY A 198 17.57 -4.33 21.63
N GLY A 199 16.78 -4.53 20.55
CA GLY A 199 17.05 -3.95 19.24
C GLY A 199 16.67 -2.47 19.13
N THR A 200 16.94 -1.89 17.97
CA THR A 200 16.72 -0.45 17.71
C THR A 200 15.96 -0.27 16.40
N VAL A 201 15.00 0.65 16.41
CA VAL A 201 14.32 1.18 15.22
C VAL A 201 14.67 2.65 15.08
N ARG A 202 15.15 3.04 13.91
CA ARG A 202 15.53 4.43 13.61
C ARG A 202 14.68 5.00 12.50
N MET A 203 13.99 6.11 12.77
CA MET A 203 13.34 6.95 11.77
C MET A 203 14.23 8.12 11.42
N GLN A 204 14.41 8.39 10.13
CA GLN A 204 15.20 9.51 9.68
C GLN A 204 14.49 10.25 8.55
N LEU A 205 14.32 11.56 8.72
CA LEU A 205 13.81 12.48 7.71
C LEU A 205 14.98 13.24 7.09
N GLY A 206 14.99 13.38 5.77
CA GLY A 206 16.03 14.11 5.06
C GLY A 206 15.51 14.69 3.75
N ALA A 207 16.35 15.48 3.07
CA ALA A 207 16.04 15.99 1.75
C ALA A 207 17.31 15.95 0.86
N ALA A 208 17.12 15.52 -0.39
CA ALA A 208 18.13 15.54 -1.43
C ALA A 208 17.45 15.73 -2.79
N ASP A 209 18.10 16.50 -3.68
CA ASP A 209 17.70 16.68 -5.09
C ASP A 209 16.22 17.08 -5.29
N GLY A 210 15.72 18.02 -4.49
CA GLY A 210 14.34 18.49 -4.55
C GLY A 210 13.29 17.46 -4.07
N ARG A 211 13.72 16.37 -3.44
CA ARG A 211 12.89 15.32 -2.87
C ARG A 211 13.08 15.25 -1.37
N VAL A 212 12.02 14.82 -0.68
CA VAL A 212 12.10 14.48 0.74
C VAL A 212 12.17 12.97 0.88
N THR A 213 13.07 12.50 1.73
CA THR A 213 13.23 11.08 2.05
C THR A 213 12.88 10.83 3.50
N LEU A 214 12.07 9.82 3.74
CA LEU A 214 11.80 9.27 5.06
C LEU A 214 12.26 7.82 5.07
N SER A 215 13.18 7.48 5.97
CA SER A 215 13.62 6.11 6.17
C SER A 215 13.22 5.59 7.54
N VAL A 216 12.82 4.31 7.57
CA VAL A 216 12.61 3.53 8.81
C VAL A 216 13.53 2.32 8.73
N ALA A 217 14.51 2.27 9.60
CA ALA A 217 15.52 1.21 9.68
C ALA A 217 15.37 0.45 11.00
N ASP A 218 15.38 -0.87 10.94
CA ASP A 218 15.35 -1.74 12.10
C ASP A 218 16.58 -2.65 12.17
N THR A 219 16.89 -3.12 13.37
CA THR A 219 17.92 -4.14 13.62
C THR A 219 17.30 -5.54 13.81
N GLY A 220 16.18 -5.78 13.15
CA GLY A 220 15.35 -6.97 13.30
C GLY A 220 15.85 -8.18 12.53
N ILE A 221 14.95 -9.14 12.36
CA ILE A 221 15.24 -10.43 11.72
C ILE A 221 15.63 -10.31 10.24
N GLY A 222 15.31 -9.18 9.60
CA GLY A 222 15.49 -8.99 8.16
C GLY A 222 14.56 -9.84 7.30
N ILE A 223 14.70 -9.69 6.00
CA ILE A 223 13.87 -10.34 4.98
C ILE A 223 14.76 -11.17 4.05
N ALA A 224 14.34 -12.38 3.75
CA ALA A 224 15.07 -13.25 2.83
C ALA A 224 15.04 -12.66 1.40
N PRO A 225 16.12 -12.81 0.61
CA PRO A 225 16.18 -12.27 -0.75
C PRO A 225 15.04 -12.75 -1.66
N GLY A 226 14.60 -13.99 -1.51
CA GLY A 226 13.47 -14.55 -2.27
C GLY A 226 12.12 -13.93 -1.94
N ASP A 227 11.99 -13.33 -0.74
CA ASP A 227 10.77 -12.70 -0.27
C ASP A 227 10.64 -11.24 -0.70
N LEU A 228 11.78 -10.54 -0.92
CA LEU A 228 11.82 -9.10 -1.22
C LEU A 228 10.93 -8.69 -2.41
N PRO A 229 10.82 -9.43 -3.52
CA PRO A 229 9.93 -9.05 -4.63
C PRO A 229 8.45 -9.03 -4.24
N HIS A 230 8.06 -9.77 -3.21
CA HIS A 230 6.67 -10.04 -2.84
C HIS A 230 6.18 -9.25 -1.61
N ILE A 231 7.05 -8.59 -0.85
CA ILE A 231 6.67 -7.93 0.41
C ILE A 231 5.60 -6.84 0.26
N PHE A 232 5.45 -6.28 -0.93
CA PHE A 232 4.42 -5.30 -1.25
C PHE A 232 3.15 -5.91 -1.86
N ASP A 233 3.13 -7.25 -2.08
CA ASP A 233 1.94 -7.95 -2.56
C ASP A 233 0.90 -8.03 -1.45
N ARG A 234 -0.38 -7.98 -1.83
CA ARG A 234 -1.49 -8.05 -0.88
C ARG A 234 -1.56 -9.43 -0.24
N PHE A 235 -1.83 -9.46 1.08
CA PHE A 235 -1.92 -10.69 1.87
C PHE A 235 -0.61 -11.49 1.94
N TRP A 236 0.45 -10.98 1.35
CA TRP A 236 1.73 -11.66 1.38
C TRP A 236 2.37 -11.62 2.77
N ARG A 237 2.95 -12.74 3.18
CA ARG A 237 3.62 -12.92 4.46
C ARG A 237 4.72 -13.97 4.33
N ALA A 238 5.91 -13.67 4.83
CA ALA A 238 7.00 -14.64 4.88
C ALA A 238 6.64 -15.81 5.83
N ASP A 239 6.96 -17.04 5.43
CA ASP A 239 6.69 -18.24 6.26
C ASP A 239 7.40 -18.21 7.60
N SER A 240 8.60 -17.62 7.65
CA SER A 240 9.36 -17.39 8.89
C SER A 240 8.66 -16.43 9.88
N ALA A 241 7.79 -15.55 9.38
CA ALA A 241 7.00 -14.63 10.20
C ALA A 241 5.75 -15.32 10.82
N ARG A 242 5.24 -16.38 10.18
CA ARG A 242 4.11 -17.17 10.69
C ARG A 242 4.44 -17.91 12.00
N THR A 243 5.66 -18.42 12.11
CA THR A 243 6.08 -19.25 13.24
C THR A 243 6.51 -18.45 14.46
N ARG A 244 6.96 -17.20 14.31
CA ARG A 244 7.56 -16.42 15.41
C ARG A 244 6.64 -15.38 16.06
N THR A 245 5.68 -14.85 15.34
CA THR A 245 4.80 -13.76 15.85
C THR A 245 3.45 -14.26 16.35
N GLY A 246 3.17 -15.57 16.29
CA GLY A 246 1.92 -16.17 16.77
C GLY A 246 0.68 -15.50 16.16
N GLU A 247 -0.41 -15.44 16.92
CA GLU A 247 -1.70 -14.87 16.53
C GLU A 247 -1.70 -13.33 16.35
N ARG A 248 -0.65 -12.61 16.84
CA ARG A 248 -0.50 -11.14 16.72
C ARG A 248 -0.10 -10.65 15.31
N SER A 249 -0.20 -11.49 14.31
CA SER A 249 0.26 -11.21 12.96
C SER A 249 -0.77 -10.40 12.16
N GLY A 250 -0.36 -9.27 11.58
CA GLY A 250 -1.19 -8.43 10.71
C GLY A 250 -1.64 -9.12 9.41
N ALA A 251 -2.64 -8.56 8.74
CA ALA A 251 -3.30 -9.11 7.55
C ALA A 251 -2.44 -9.18 6.26
N GLY A 252 -1.19 -8.69 6.28
CA GLY A 252 -0.34 -8.62 5.08
C GLY A 252 -0.75 -7.53 4.09
N LEU A 253 -1.44 -6.48 4.56
CA LEU A 253 -1.90 -5.37 3.73
C LEU A 253 -1.12 -4.07 3.99
N GLY A 254 -0.44 -3.94 5.13
CA GLY A 254 0.21 -2.69 5.54
C GLY A 254 1.25 -2.18 4.55
N LEU A 255 2.15 -3.05 4.06
CA LEU A 255 3.18 -2.66 3.07
C LEU A 255 2.59 -2.36 1.70
N ALA A 256 1.55 -3.08 1.26
CA ALA A 256 0.82 -2.75 0.04
C ALA A 256 0.19 -1.35 0.11
N ILE A 257 -0.38 -0.98 1.26
CA ILE A 257 -0.89 0.37 1.54
C ILE A 257 0.25 1.40 1.52
N CYS A 258 1.40 1.12 2.15
CA CYS A 258 2.56 2.02 2.12
C CYS A 258 3.01 2.31 0.70
N LYS A 259 3.11 1.27 -0.15
CA LYS A 259 3.47 1.40 -1.56
C LYS A 259 2.46 2.29 -2.30
N TRP A 260 1.17 2.00 -2.16
CA TRP A 260 0.13 2.82 -2.77
C TRP A 260 0.19 4.28 -2.31
N ILE A 261 0.32 4.53 -1.00
CA ILE A 261 0.38 5.91 -0.49
C ILE A 261 1.57 6.65 -1.11
N ALA A 262 2.77 6.05 -1.13
CA ALA A 262 3.94 6.66 -1.73
C ALA A 262 3.74 6.99 -3.21
N GLU A 263 3.23 6.03 -3.99
CA GLU A 263 2.98 6.17 -5.43
C GLU A 263 1.86 7.18 -5.73
N ALA A 264 0.79 7.19 -4.94
CA ALA A 264 -0.31 8.15 -5.07
C ALA A 264 0.14 9.61 -4.82
N HIS A 265 1.21 9.81 -4.04
CA HIS A 265 1.86 11.10 -3.84
C HIS A 265 2.96 11.42 -4.88
N GLY A 266 3.10 10.60 -5.94
CA GLY A 266 4.14 10.78 -6.96
C GLY A 266 5.55 10.42 -6.48
N GLY A 267 5.62 9.69 -5.39
CA GLY A 267 6.84 9.15 -4.78
C GLY A 267 7.06 7.68 -5.08
N ARG A 268 7.95 7.07 -4.30
CA ARG A 268 8.21 5.63 -4.30
C ARG A 268 8.61 5.16 -2.91
N ILE A 269 8.53 3.86 -2.70
CA ILE A 269 9.07 3.18 -1.53
C ILE A 269 10.07 2.12 -1.98
N ASP A 270 11.26 2.15 -1.39
CA ASP A 270 12.35 1.22 -1.64
C ASP A 270 12.65 0.42 -0.36
N VAL A 271 13.22 -0.77 -0.50
CA VAL A 271 13.60 -1.63 0.62
C VAL A 271 15.01 -2.19 0.44
N VAL A 272 15.77 -2.18 1.53
CA VAL A 272 17.05 -2.87 1.63
C VAL A 272 17.00 -3.72 2.89
N SER A 273 17.24 -5.03 2.76
CA SER A 273 17.20 -5.93 3.90
C SER A 273 18.23 -7.06 3.77
N ARG A 274 18.69 -7.54 4.92
CA ARG A 274 19.53 -8.74 5.03
C ARG A 274 19.07 -9.57 6.22
N PRO A 275 18.88 -10.88 6.06
CA PRO A 275 18.55 -11.78 7.17
C PRO A 275 19.52 -11.62 8.35
N GLY A 276 18.96 -11.45 9.56
CA GLY A 276 19.72 -11.26 10.79
C GLY A 276 20.41 -9.89 10.94
N ARG A 277 20.22 -8.95 10.00
CA ARG A 277 20.80 -7.61 10.07
C ARG A 277 19.77 -6.48 10.03
N GLY A 278 18.49 -6.83 9.90
CA GLY A 278 17.38 -5.88 9.86
C GLY A 278 16.99 -5.42 8.46
N THR A 279 16.10 -4.45 8.43
CA THR A 279 15.48 -3.92 7.22
C THR A 279 15.48 -2.39 7.24
N THR A 280 15.64 -1.77 6.08
CA THR A 280 15.46 -0.33 5.89
C THR A 280 14.46 -0.11 4.78
N PHE A 281 13.33 0.53 5.10
CA PHE A 281 12.40 1.07 4.13
C PHE A 281 12.71 2.54 3.92
N THR A 282 12.71 2.99 2.66
CA THR A 282 12.94 4.39 2.30
C THR A 282 11.82 4.87 1.41
N VAL A 283 11.08 5.87 1.87
CA VAL A 283 10.03 6.56 1.11
C VAL A 283 10.61 7.84 0.56
N THR A 284 10.46 8.06 -0.74
CA THR A 284 10.91 9.26 -1.43
C THR A 284 9.70 10.00 -1.98
N LEU A 285 9.50 11.26 -1.58
CA LEU A 285 8.38 12.11 -1.99
C LEU A 285 8.89 13.35 -2.74
N PRO A 286 8.21 13.82 -3.81
CA PRO A 286 8.53 15.09 -4.44
C PRO A 286 8.13 16.26 -3.52
N ARG A 287 8.92 17.33 -3.47
CA ARG A 287 8.53 18.57 -2.76
C ARG A 287 7.38 19.28 -3.45
N GLU A 288 7.35 19.24 -4.79
CA GLU A 288 6.26 19.78 -5.59
C GLU A 288 5.35 18.64 -6.08
N PRO A 289 4.02 18.83 -6.13
CA PRO A 289 3.15 17.84 -6.72
C PRO A 289 3.53 17.64 -8.19
N PRO A 290 3.44 16.41 -8.72
CA PRO A 290 3.65 16.19 -10.15
C PRO A 290 2.65 17.05 -10.93
N ALA A 291 3.13 17.72 -11.99
CA ALA A 291 2.28 18.52 -12.87
C ALA A 291 1.11 17.67 -13.31
N THR A 292 -0.11 18.13 -13.04
CA THR A 292 -1.33 17.47 -13.51
C THR A 292 -1.29 17.54 -15.03
N LYS A 293 -1.08 16.40 -15.69
CA LYS A 293 -1.26 16.33 -17.14
C LYS A 293 -2.74 16.55 -17.39
N SER A 294 -3.06 17.75 -17.89
CA SER A 294 -4.39 18.12 -18.41
C SER A 294 -4.78 17.22 -19.59
#